data_3bd5bbc9477c2854dc280229f1cb42bb
#
_entry.id   3bd5bbc9477c2854dc280229f1cb42bb
#
_cell.length_a   1.000
_cell.length_b   1.000
_cell.length_c   1.000
_cell.angle_alpha   90.00
_cell.angle_beta   90.00
_cell.angle_gamma   90.00
#
_symmetry.space_group_name_H-M   'P 1'
#
loop_
_entity.id
_entity.type
_entity.pdbx_description
1 polymer ?
#
loop_
_entity_poly.entity_id
_entity_poly.type
_entity_poly.pdbx_seq_one_letter_code
_entity_poly.pdbx_strand_id
1 'polypeptide(L)'
;MDFRSSIRNTSPIVTNLIIINSLVFFAQMAFGGMEPMSKVNDLFALHHYKSDAFRPYQLVTHMFMHGGFFHLFLNMLGLWMFGGLMEKIWGPKRFLIFYFICGLAAAVAQMANYTYAYWGIDHSILSNEAAAYFQEIWLRNATIGASGAIMGILAAYGYTFPNTQLFIMPIPFPIKAKWAIIGIIAMDVFGGIANSSKDDIAHFAHVGGAIAGFLIVLYWNKKNKTNFY
;
A
#
# COMPACT_ATOMS: atom_id res chain seq x y z
N MET A 1 -12.67 19.41 -30.98
CA MET A 1 -11.95 18.73 -29.87
C MET A 1 -11.43 17.41 -30.42
N ASP A 2 -10.12 17.22 -30.47
CA ASP A 2 -9.54 16.02 -31.05
C ASP A 2 -9.68 14.86 -30.04
N PHE A 3 -10.24 13.73 -30.48
CA PHE A 3 -10.46 12.52 -29.65
C PHE A 3 -9.15 12.05 -28.98
N ARG A 4 -8.00 12.22 -29.64
CA ARG A 4 -6.67 11.93 -29.09
C ARG A 4 -6.29 12.86 -27.92
N SER A 5 -6.68 14.13 -27.95
CA SER A 5 -6.43 15.07 -26.84
C SER A 5 -7.34 14.79 -25.64
N SER A 6 -8.55 14.31 -25.87
CA SER A 6 -9.48 13.89 -24.81
C SER A 6 -8.95 12.67 -24.05
N ILE A 7 -8.41 11.66 -24.75
CA ILE A 7 -7.82 10.46 -24.11
C ILE A 7 -6.59 10.81 -23.27
N ARG A 8 -5.77 11.79 -23.67
CA ARG A 8 -4.61 12.25 -22.88
C ARG A 8 -5.00 12.92 -21.57
N ASN A 9 -6.23 13.41 -21.44
CA ASN A 9 -6.73 14.07 -20.22
C ASN A 9 -7.40 13.13 -19.22
N THR A 10 -7.66 11.88 -19.58
CA THR A 10 -8.24 10.88 -18.68
C THR A 10 -7.15 10.08 -17.98
N SER A 11 -7.49 9.53 -16.82
CA SER A 11 -6.66 8.58 -16.06
C SER A 11 -7.44 7.26 -15.90
N PRO A 12 -7.58 6.49 -16.99
CA PRO A 12 -8.47 5.33 -17.02
C PRO A 12 -8.07 4.24 -16.02
N ILE A 13 -6.77 4.01 -15.80
CA ILE A 13 -6.30 3.01 -14.83
C ILE A 13 -6.65 3.43 -13.42
N VAL A 14 -6.37 4.67 -13.04
CA VAL A 14 -6.73 5.19 -11.70
C VAL A 14 -8.24 5.10 -11.50
N THR A 15 -9.04 5.51 -12.48
CA THR A 15 -10.51 5.42 -12.40
C THR A 15 -10.97 3.97 -12.20
N ASN A 16 -10.43 3.03 -12.99
CA ASN A 16 -10.79 1.62 -12.88
C ASN A 16 -10.35 1.03 -11.53
N LEU A 17 -9.14 1.37 -11.04
CA LEU A 17 -8.69 0.93 -9.73
C LEU A 17 -9.59 1.45 -8.61
N ILE A 18 -10.02 2.71 -8.65
CA ILE A 18 -10.99 3.27 -7.68
C ILE A 18 -12.31 2.50 -7.72
N ILE A 19 -12.84 2.26 -8.92
CA ILE A 19 -14.11 1.52 -9.08
C ILE A 19 -13.96 0.09 -8.52
N ILE A 20 -12.90 -0.63 -8.89
CA ILE A 20 -12.67 -2.01 -8.43
C ILE A 20 -12.54 -2.06 -6.91
N ASN A 21 -11.73 -1.18 -6.31
CA ASN A 21 -11.56 -1.13 -4.86
C ASN A 21 -12.88 -0.84 -4.14
N SER A 22 -13.69 0.10 -4.67
CA SER A 22 -15.01 0.42 -4.12
C SER A 22 -15.96 -0.77 -4.24
N LEU A 23 -16.00 -1.45 -5.38
CA LEU A 23 -16.86 -2.63 -5.57
C LEU A 23 -16.44 -3.79 -4.65
N VAL A 24 -15.15 -4.05 -4.53
CA VAL A 24 -14.61 -5.07 -3.60
C VAL A 24 -14.98 -4.72 -2.16
N PHE A 25 -14.85 -3.45 -1.75
CA PHE A 25 -15.23 -3.02 -0.41
C PHE A 25 -16.71 -3.25 -0.11
N PHE A 26 -17.61 -2.90 -1.03
CA PHE A 26 -19.04 -3.21 -0.86
C PHE A 26 -19.33 -4.71 -0.84
N ALA A 27 -18.61 -5.49 -1.62
CA ALA A 27 -18.69 -6.94 -1.55
C ALA A 27 -18.20 -7.48 -0.19
N GLN A 28 -17.06 -6.95 0.35
CA GLN A 28 -16.61 -7.29 1.70
C GLN A 28 -17.73 -7.05 2.73
N MET A 29 -18.36 -5.87 2.69
CA MET A 29 -19.47 -5.55 3.61
C MET A 29 -20.62 -6.53 3.46
N ALA A 30 -21.03 -6.85 2.24
CA ALA A 30 -22.15 -7.74 1.96
C ALA A 30 -21.92 -9.19 2.40
N PHE A 31 -20.67 -9.66 2.35
CA PHE A 31 -20.29 -11.04 2.68
C PHE A 31 -19.61 -11.18 4.07
N GLY A 32 -19.79 -10.20 4.95
CA GLY A 32 -19.27 -10.24 6.32
C GLY A 32 -17.74 -10.06 6.43
N GLY A 33 -17.09 -9.49 5.40
CA GLY A 33 -15.64 -9.29 5.35
C GLY A 33 -15.12 -8.16 6.22
N MET A 34 -15.97 -7.47 6.97
CA MET A 34 -15.55 -6.44 7.93
C MET A 34 -15.09 -7.01 9.27
N GLU A 35 -15.44 -8.25 9.57
CA GLU A 35 -14.96 -8.93 10.77
C GLU A 35 -13.52 -9.40 10.56
N PRO A 36 -12.61 -9.19 11.55
CA PRO A 36 -11.19 -9.50 11.41
C PRO A 36 -10.90 -10.97 11.04
N MET A 37 -11.70 -11.91 11.54
CA MET A 37 -11.56 -13.36 11.29
C MET A 37 -12.64 -13.90 10.35
N SER A 38 -13.02 -13.12 9.36
CA SER A 38 -14.03 -13.55 8.40
C SER A 38 -13.43 -14.49 7.34
N LYS A 39 -14.27 -15.38 6.79
CA LYS A 39 -13.87 -16.21 5.63
C LYS A 39 -13.43 -15.39 4.42
N VAL A 40 -13.96 -14.17 4.28
CA VAL A 40 -13.57 -13.25 3.20
C VAL A 40 -12.13 -12.78 3.39
N ASN A 41 -11.76 -12.43 4.63
CA ASN A 41 -10.37 -12.07 4.95
C ASN A 41 -9.43 -13.27 4.81
N ASP A 42 -9.81 -14.45 5.29
CA ASP A 42 -9.01 -15.67 5.11
C ASP A 42 -8.73 -15.98 3.64
N LEU A 43 -9.69 -15.68 2.75
CA LEU A 43 -9.52 -15.94 1.32
C LEU A 43 -8.69 -14.88 0.61
N PHE A 44 -8.85 -13.58 0.92
CA PHE A 44 -8.35 -12.50 0.06
C PHE A 44 -7.33 -11.57 0.71
N ALA A 45 -7.25 -11.50 2.06
CA ALA A 45 -6.22 -10.75 2.75
C ALA A 45 -4.87 -11.48 2.66
N LEU A 46 -3.77 -10.74 2.78
CA LEU A 46 -2.42 -11.30 2.73
C LEU A 46 -2.04 -11.88 4.09
N HIS A 47 -2.03 -13.20 4.18
CA HIS A 47 -1.50 -13.94 5.32
C HIS A 47 -0.01 -14.25 5.16
N HIS A 48 0.64 -14.56 6.26
CA HIS A 48 2.02 -15.05 6.22
C HIS A 48 2.10 -16.38 5.45
N TYR A 49 3.20 -16.60 4.71
CA TYR A 49 3.36 -17.77 3.84
C TYR A 49 3.34 -19.13 4.58
N LYS A 50 3.53 -19.16 5.91
CA LYS A 50 3.41 -20.35 6.75
C LYS A 50 1.99 -20.57 7.29
N SER A 51 1.08 -19.63 7.08
CA SER A 51 -0.32 -19.76 7.51
C SER A 51 -1.08 -20.75 6.62
N ASP A 52 -1.94 -21.56 7.21
CA ASP A 52 -2.84 -22.43 6.47
C ASP A 52 -3.86 -21.65 5.62
N ALA A 53 -4.09 -20.37 5.97
CA ALA A 53 -4.92 -19.45 5.19
C ALA A 53 -4.18 -18.82 4.01
N PHE A 54 -2.84 -18.94 3.91
CA PHE A 54 -2.09 -18.33 2.82
C PHE A 54 -2.42 -18.96 1.46
N ARG A 55 -2.63 -18.09 0.48
CA ARG A 55 -2.75 -18.47 -0.93
C ARG A 55 -1.95 -17.48 -1.79
N PRO A 56 -1.20 -17.93 -2.82
CA PRO A 56 -0.33 -17.06 -3.61
C PRO A 56 -1.03 -15.86 -4.25
N TYR A 57 -2.31 -15.98 -4.60
CA TYR A 57 -3.08 -14.86 -5.18
C TYR A 57 -3.31 -13.72 -4.18
N GLN A 58 -3.17 -13.96 -2.87
CA GLN A 58 -3.28 -12.94 -1.83
C GLN A 58 -2.19 -11.86 -1.96
N LEU A 59 -1.07 -12.16 -2.61
CA LEU A 59 -0.07 -11.15 -2.98
C LEU A 59 -0.65 -10.01 -3.85
N VAL A 60 -1.78 -10.26 -4.50
CA VAL A 60 -2.47 -9.27 -5.33
C VAL A 60 -3.81 -8.88 -4.73
N THR A 61 -4.61 -9.83 -4.25
CA THR A 61 -5.98 -9.55 -3.83
C THR A 61 -6.06 -8.64 -2.61
N HIS A 62 -5.09 -8.73 -1.69
CA HIS A 62 -5.02 -7.86 -0.52
C HIS A 62 -5.02 -6.37 -0.87
N MET A 63 -4.47 -6.01 -2.04
CA MET A 63 -4.38 -4.63 -2.52
C MET A 63 -5.77 -4.00 -2.80
N PHE A 64 -6.82 -4.81 -2.87
CA PHE A 64 -8.18 -4.37 -3.14
C PHE A 64 -9.10 -4.46 -1.91
N MET A 65 -8.62 -5.06 -0.82
CA MET A 65 -9.34 -5.20 0.43
C MET A 65 -9.14 -3.98 1.33
N HIS A 66 -10.17 -3.58 2.11
CA HIS A 66 -10.07 -2.44 3.00
C HIS A 66 -10.75 -2.70 4.35
N GLY A 67 -10.11 -2.27 5.44
CA GLY A 67 -10.57 -2.52 6.81
C GLY A 67 -11.68 -1.57 7.30
N GLY A 68 -12.15 -0.64 6.47
CA GLY A 68 -13.23 0.29 6.80
C GLY A 68 -13.38 1.41 5.79
N PHE A 69 -14.49 2.13 5.89
CA PHE A 69 -14.81 3.21 4.94
C PHE A 69 -13.72 4.30 4.90
N PHE A 70 -13.22 4.71 6.05
CA PHE A 70 -12.20 5.75 6.10
C PHE A 70 -10.87 5.28 5.50
N HIS A 71 -10.50 4.01 5.70
CA HIS A 71 -9.34 3.40 5.07
C HIS A 71 -9.47 3.39 3.54
N LEU A 72 -10.62 2.94 3.01
CA LEU A 72 -10.90 3.04 1.57
C LEU A 72 -10.84 4.47 1.07
N PHE A 73 -11.52 5.40 1.76
CA PHE A 73 -11.59 6.80 1.34
C PHE A 73 -10.22 7.44 1.20
N LEU A 74 -9.34 7.29 2.20
CA LEU A 74 -7.99 7.85 2.15
C LEU A 74 -7.13 7.21 1.06
N ASN A 75 -7.25 5.90 0.84
CA ASN A 75 -6.57 5.24 -0.25
C ASN A 75 -7.04 5.75 -1.62
N MET A 76 -8.33 5.84 -1.84
CA MET A 76 -8.89 6.31 -3.11
C MET A 76 -8.59 7.79 -3.35
N LEU A 77 -8.61 8.61 -2.31
CA LEU A 77 -8.23 10.01 -2.38
C LEU A 77 -6.75 10.16 -2.79
N GLY A 78 -5.84 9.43 -2.16
CA GLY A 78 -4.41 9.43 -2.52
C GLY A 78 -4.17 8.93 -3.95
N LEU A 79 -4.84 7.85 -4.33
CA LEU A 79 -4.77 7.31 -5.69
C LEU A 79 -5.30 8.31 -6.73
N TRP A 80 -6.41 8.98 -6.46
CA TRP A 80 -6.98 9.99 -7.34
C TRP A 80 -6.07 11.21 -7.49
N MET A 81 -5.59 11.78 -6.37
CA MET A 81 -4.79 13.01 -6.36
C MET A 81 -3.43 12.81 -7.01
N PHE A 82 -2.70 11.78 -6.60
CA PHE A 82 -1.33 11.57 -7.03
C PHE A 82 -1.21 10.57 -8.19
N GLY A 83 -1.98 9.50 -8.14
CA GLY A 83 -2.00 8.48 -9.19
C GLY A 83 -2.48 9.02 -10.53
N GLY A 84 -3.55 9.85 -10.53
CA GLY A 84 -4.07 10.44 -11.75
C GLY A 84 -3.05 11.30 -12.50
N LEU A 85 -2.24 12.08 -11.79
CA LEU A 85 -1.16 12.85 -12.40
C LEU A 85 -0.04 11.96 -12.92
N MET A 86 0.38 10.96 -12.14
CA MET A 86 1.46 10.05 -12.54
C MET A 86 1.06 9.20 -13.75
N GLU A 87 -0.21 8.75 -13.82
CA GLU A 87 -0.73 8.04 -14.99
C GLU A 87 -0.68 8.91 -16.26
N LYS A 88 -1.06 10.19 -16.17
CA LYS A 88 -1.00 11.13 -17.30
C LYS A 88 0.43 11.31 -17.83
N ILE A 89 1.42 11.31 -16.93
CA ILE A 89 2.83 11.49 -17.29
C ILE A 89 3.43 10.22 -17.91
N TRP A 90 3.19 9.07 -17.27
CA TRP A 90 3.82 7.81 -17.68
C TRP A 90 3.03 7.02 -18.72
N GLY A 91 1.75 7.34 -18.86
CA GLY A 91 0.77 6.57 -19.62
C GLY A 91 0.24 5.36 -18.82
N PRO A 92 -0.92 4.84 -19.25
CA PRO A 92 -1.67 3.84 -18.49
C PRO A 92 -0.89 2.54 -18.24
N LYS A 93 -0.18 2.04 -19.24
CA LYS A 93 0.56 0.76 -19.13
C LYS A 93 1.68 0.82 -18.09
N ARG A 94 2.50 1.90 -18.14
CA ARG A 94 3.61 2.05 -17.18
C ARG A 94 3.08 2.29 -15.77
N PHE A 95 2.02 3.07 -15.62
CA PHE A 95 1.38 3.32 -14.33
C PHE A 95 0.85 2.02 -13.71
N LEU A 96 0.16 1.19 -14.49
CA LEU A 96 -0.38 -0.08 -14.01
C LEU A 96 0.73 -1.02 -13.53
N ILE A 97 1.79 -1.17 -14.32
CA ILE A 97 2.96 -2.00 -13.95
C ILE A 97 3.60 -1.46 -12.67
N PHE A 98 3.79 -0.15 -12.58
CA PHE A 98 4.34 0.52 -11.39
C PHE A 98 3.49 0.23 -10.15
N TYR A 99 2.17 0.40 -10.24
CA TYR A 99 1.23 0.16 -9.15
C TYR A 99 1.35 -1.26 -8.59
N PHE A 100 1.33 -2.26 -9.46
CA PHE A 100 1.45 -3.65 -9.04
C PHE A 100 2.84 -4.00 -8.49
N ILE A 101 3.93 -3.47 -9.06
CA ILE A 101 5.27 -3.72 -8.51
C ILE A 101 5.39 -3.14 -7.10
N CYS A 102 4.89 -1.93 -6.87
CA CYS A 102 4.91 -1.31 -5.54
C CYS A 102 4.05 -2.10 -4.53
N GLY A 103 2.86 -2.57 -4.95
CA GLY A 103 2.00 -3.39 -4.10
C GLY A 103 2.62 -4.75 -3.77
N LEU A 104 3.25 -5.41 -4.73
CA LEU A 104 3.98 -6.67 -4.50
C LEU A 104 5.19 -6.47 -3.58
N ALA A 105 5.94 -5.38 -3.76
CA ALA A 105 7.07 -5.04 -2.88
C ALA A 105 6.60 -4.76 -1.45
N ALA A 106 5.45 -4.11 -1.30
CA ALA A 106 4.82 -3.91 0.00
C ALA A 106 4.45 -5.25 0.66
N ALA A 107 3.85 -6.18 -0.10
CA ALA A 107 3.54 -7.52 0.38
C ALA A 107 4.78 -8.27 0.85
N VAL A 108 5.87 -8.23 0.08
CA VAL A 108 7.14 -8.86 0.43
C VAL A 108 7.74 -8.25 1.70
N ALA A 109 7.74 -6.92 1.82
CA ALA A 109 8.23 -6.22 3.00
C ALA A 109 7.42 -6.59 4.26
N GLN A 110 6.10 -6.68 4.15
CA GLN A 110 5.24 -7.09 5.25
C GLN A 110 5.47 -8.55 5.64
N MET A 111 5.63 -9.45 4.67
CA MET A 111 5.98 -10.84 4.96
C MET A 111 7.34 -10.98 5.66
N ALA A 112 8.33 -10.18 5.25
CA ALA A 112 9.63 -10.15 5.91
C ALA A 112 9.51 -9.67 7.36
N ASN A 113 8.70 -8.62 7.61
CA ASN A 113 8.42 -8.14 8.95
C ASN A 113 7.73 -9.21 9.82
N TYR A 114 6.72 -9.88 9.29
CA TYR A 114 6.07 -10.98 9.99
C TYR A 114 7.06 -12.11 10.34
N THR A 115 7.94 -12.47 9.40
CA THR A 115 8.96 -13.50 9.62
C THR A 115 9.95 -13.08 10.70
N TYR A 116 10.41 -11.81 10.66
CA TYR A 116 11.31 -11.25 11.68
C TYR A 116 10.68 -11.24 13.08
N ALA A 117 9.44 -10.78 13.18
CA ALA A 117 8.70 -10.77 14.43
C ALA A 117 8.50 -12.18 15.01
N TYR A 118 8.21 -13.16 14.16
CA TYR A 118 8.11 -14.57 14.58
C TYR A 118 9.43 -15.14 15.13
N TRP A 119 10.56 -14.84 14.49
CA TRP A 119 11.87 -15.29 14.96
C TRP A 119 12.35 -14.56 16.20
N GLY A 120 11.88 -13.35 16.45
CA GLY A 120 12.19 -12.58 17.65
C GLY A 120 11.50 -13.09 18.93
N ILE A 121 10.53 -13.99 18.81
CA ILE A 121 9.89 -14.61 19.96
C ILE A 121 10.79 -15.73 20.50
N ASP A 122 11.21 -15.61 21.77
CA ASP A 122 11.92 -16.69 22.44
C ASP A 122 10.94 -17.81 22.83
N HIS A 123 10.83 -18.80 21.94
CA HIS A 123 9.96 -19.95 22.16
C HIS A 123 10.39 -20.83 23.34
N SER A 124 11.61 -20.68 23.87
CA SER A 124 12.12 -21.47 24.98
C SER A 124 11.51 -21.10 26.33
N ILE A 125 10.99 -19.87 26.46
CA ILE A 125 10.37 -19.37 27.68
C ILE A 125 8.85 -19.53 27.71
N LEU A 126 8.26 -19.94 26.58
CA LEU A 126 6.82 -20.14 26.48
C LEU A 126 6.47 -21.61 26.81
N SER A 127 5.38 -21.82 27.55
CA SER A 127 4.78 -23.15 27.59
C SER A 127 4.34 -23.58 26.19
N ASN A 128 4.29 -24.88 25.93
CA ASN A 128 3.86 -25.39 24.62
C ASN A 128 2.49 -24.86 24.18
N GLU A 129 1.56 -24.68 25.12
CA GLU A 129 0.24 -24.11 24.87
C GLU A 129 0.31 -22.63 24.53
N ALA A 130 1.10 -21.85 25.27
CA ALA A 130 1.29 -20.43 24.98
C ALA A 130 1.99 -20.22 23.63
N ALA A 131 3.00 -21.04 23.32
CA ALA A 131 3.68 -20.98 22.02
C ALA A 131 2.71 -21.29 20.86
N ALA A 132 1.86 -22.31 21.00
CA ALA A 132 0.85 -22.67 20.00
C ALA A 132 -0.18 -21.55 19.82
N TYR A 133 -0.66 -20.94 20.92
CA TYR A 133 -1.61 -19.84 20.90
C TYR A 133 -1.01 -18.58 20.20
N PHE A 134 0.21 -18.20 20.53
CA PHE A 134 0.90 -17.09 19.88
C PHE A 134 1.13 -17.37 18.38
N GLN A 135 1.53 -18.58 18.05
CA GLN A 135 1.71 -18.99 16.67
C GLN A 135 0.40 -18.91 15.89
N GLU A 136 -0.72 -19.35 16.47
CA GLU A 136 -2.02 -19.27 15.82
C GLU A 136 -2.46 -17.82 15.58
N ILE A 137 -2.41 -16.96 16.59
CA ILE A 137 -2.75 -15.53 16.45
C ILE A 137 -1.86 -14.90 15.38
N TRP A 138 -0.56 -15.16 15.42
CA TRP A 138 0.40 -14.56 14.50
C TRP A 138 0.20 -15.01 13.06
N LEU A 139 -0.08 -16.29 12.84
CA LEU A 139 -0.38 -16.83 11.52
C LEU A 139 -1.72 -16.34 10.95
N ARG A 140 -2.65 -15.93 11.80
CA ARG A 140 -3.94 -15.36 11.40
C ARG A 140 -3.89 -13.86 11.10
N ASN A 141 -2.83 -13.16 11.53
CA ASN A 141 -2.65 -11.77 11.14
C ASN A 141 -2.61 -11.63 9.62
N ALA A 142 -3.41 -10.70 9.12
CA ALA A 142 -3.56 -10.49 7.70
C ALA A 142 -3.43 -9.00 7.35
N THR A 143 -2.82 -8.72 6.22
CA THR A 143 -2.65 -7.36 5.70
C THR A 143 -3.61 -7.12 4.55
N ILE A 144 -4.23 -5.94 4.54
CA ILE A 144 -5.15 -5.47 3.50
C ILE A 144 -4.88 -4.01 3.18
N GLY A 145 -5.12 -3.61 1.95
CA GLY A 145 -5.09 -2.21 1.51
C GLY A 145 -4.27 -1.94 0.27
N ALA A 146 -4.69 -0.94 -0.48
CA ALA A 146 -3.96 -0.39 -1.63
C ALA A 146 -2.77 0.48 -1.21
N SER A 147 -2.66 0.80 0.08
CA SER A 147 -1.77 1.83 0.63
C SER A 147 -0.29 1.60 0.31
N GLY A 148 0.18 0.35 0.29
CA GLY A 148 1.56 0.05 -0.09
C GLY A 148 1.89 0.50 -1.52
N ALA A 149 1.01 0.25 -2.48
CA ALA A 149 1.17 0.74 -3.84
C ALA A 149 1.05 2.27 -3.92
N ILE A 150 0.15 2.87 -3.14
CA ILE A 150 -0.04 4.33 -3.06
C ILE A 150 1.18 5.01 -2.45
N MET A 151 1.82 4.41 -1.44
CA MET A 151 3.09 4.92 -0.89
C MET A 151 4.20 4.93 -1.95
N GLY A 152 4.24 3.94 -2.83
CA GLY A 152 5.11 3.97 -4.01
C GLY A 152 4.81 5.15 -4.93
N ILE A 153 3.53 5.42 -5.20
CA ILE A 153 3.10 6.59 -6.01
C ILE A 153 3.50 7.90 -5.33
N LEU A 154 3.31 8.03 -4.02
CA LEU A 154 3.71 9.21 -3.25
C LEU A 154 5.23 9.44 -3.31
N ALA A 155 6.03 8.39 -3.13
CA ALA A 155 7.48 8.48 -3.24
C ALA A 155 7.93 8.94 -4.63
N ALA A 156 7.31 8.39 -5.67
CA ALA A 156 7.54 8.79 -7.06
C ALA A 156 7.12 10.24 -7.34
N TYR A 157 5.98 10.66 -6.80
CA TYR A 157 5.50 12.04 -6.90
C TYR A 157 6.46 13.03 -6.22
N GLY A 158 6.89 12.74 -4.98
CA GLY A 158 7.82 13.59 -4.25
C GLY A 158 9.18 13.71 -4.90
N TYR A 159 9.64 12.67 -5.57
CA TYR A 159 10.85 12.71 -6.38
C TYR A 159 10.67 13.54 -7.66
N THR A 160 9.54 13.36 -8.36
CA THR A 160 9.28 14.04 -9.64
C THR A 160 8.92 15.52 -9.45
N PHE A 161 8.18 15.85 -8.39
CA PHE A 161 7.68 17.19 -8.11
C PHE A 161 8.09 17.70 -6.71
N PRO A 162 9.38 17.74 -6.38
CA PRO A 162 9.86 17.93 -5.00
C PRO A 162 9.44 19.26 -4.37
N ASN A 163 9.23 20.29 -5.17
CA ASN A 163 8.94 21.65 -4.70
C ASN A 163 7.45 22.02 -4.79
N THR A 164 6.59 21.13 -5.28
CA THR A 164 5.15 21.36 -5.27
C THR A 164 4.65 21.53 -3.83
N GLN A 165 3.82 22.54 -3.62
CA GLN A 165 3.23 22.80 -2.31
C GLN A 165 1.99 21.93 -2.11
N LEU A 166 1.97 21.17 -1.02
CA LEU A 166 0.85 20.33 -0.60
C LEU A 166 0.24 20.89 0.68
N PHE A 167 -1.09 20.99 0.72
CA PHE A 167 -1.83 21.29 1.93
C PHE A 167 -2.22 19.97 2.60
N ILE A 168 -1.73 19.75 3.80
CA ILE A 168 -1.96 18.52 4.59
C ILE A 168 -2.70 18.93 5.86
N MET A 169 -3.97 18.56 5.97
CA MET A 169 -4.72 18.85 7.19
C MET A 169 -4.18 18.04 8.38
N PRO A 170 -4.09 18.62 9.57
CA PRO A 170 -4.56 19.96 9.98
C PRO A 170 -3.52 21.08 9.87
N ILE A 171 -2.43 20.91 9.09
CA ILE A 171 -1.36 21.90 9.02
C ILE A 171 -1.83 23.14 8.25
N PRO A 172 -1.78 24.35 8.84
CA PRO A 172 -2.38 25.54 8.25
C PRO A 172 -1.53 26.24 7.16
N PHE A 173 -0.40 25.66 6.81
CA PHE A 173 0.50 26.18 5.76
C PHE A 173 0.93 25.07 4.81
N PRO A 174 1.25 25.42 3.54
CA PRO A 174 1.66 24.42 2.56
C PRO A 174 3.07 23.91 2.84
N ILE A 175 3.28 22.61 2.65
CA ILE A 175 4.58 21.93 2.78
C ILE A 175 5.03 21.47 1.41
N LYS A 176 6.32 21.60 1.09
CA LYS A 176 6.88 21.05 -0.14
C LYS A 176 6.74 19.53 -0.16
N ALA A 177 6.31 18.97 -1.31
CA ALA A 177 6.02 17.55 -1.48
C ALA A 177 7.14 16.64 -0.96
N LYS A 178 8.41 16.96 -1.24
CA LYS A 178 9.55 16.18 -0.73
C LYS A 178 9.55 16.03 0.79
N TRP A 179 9.26 17.13 1.53
CA TRP A 179 9.26 17.09 3.00
C TRP A 179 8.02 16.41 3.57
N ALA A 180 6.86 16.63 2.93
CA ALA A 180 5.62 15.97 3.30
C ALA A 180 5.76 14.44 3.19
N ILE A 181 6.27 13.96 2.07
CA ILE A 181 6.40 12.52 1.81
C ILE A 181 7.50 11.89 2.66
N ILE A 182 8.65 12.57 2.85
CA ILE A 182 9.67 12.10 3.79
C ILE A 182 9.09 12.00 5.20
N GLY A 183 8.29 12.98 5.63
CA GLY A 183 7.64 12.95 6.94
C GLY A 183 6.67 11.78 7.09
N ILE A 184 5.85 11.49 6.07
CA ILE A 184 4.93 10.34 6.07
C ILE A 184 5.73 9.02 6.17
N ILE A 185 6.76 8.84 5.35
CA ILE A 185 7.59 7.62 5.39
C ILE A 185 8.32 7.49 6.74
N ALA A 186 8.80 8.60 7.30
CA ALA A 186 9.43 8.58 8.62
C ALA A 186 8.43 8.16 9.72
N MET A 187 7.18 8.66 9.68
CA MET A 187 6.14 8.23 10.61
C MET A 187 5.84 6.73 10.49
N ASP A 188 5.82 6.18 9.27
CA ASP A 188 5.66 4.74 9.07
C ASP A 188 6.84 3.95 9.65
N VAL A 189 8.08 4.39 9.45
CA VAL A 189 9.25 3.74 10.03
C VAL A 189 9.19 3.76 11.57
N PHE A 190 8.89 4.93 12.16
CA PHE A 190 8.78 5.06 13.62
C PHE A 190 7.59 4.28 14.17
N GLY A 191 6.43 4.29 13.51
CA GLY A 191 5.26 3.51 13.89
C GLY A 191 5.55 1.99 13.87
N GLY A 192 6.20 1.51 12.81
CA GLY A 192 6.61 0.11 12.70
C GLY A 192 7.62 -0.33 13.77
N ILE A 193 8.54 0.55 14.18
CA ILE A 193 9.51 0.27 15.26
C ILE A 193 8.82 0.33 16.64
N ALA A 194 7.92 1.30 16.84
CA ALA A 194 7.19 1.45 18.10
C ALA A 194 6.24 0.26 18.37
N ASN A 195 5.82 -0.44 17.33
CA ASN A 195 5.01 -1.67 17.36
C ASN A 195 3.91 -1.64 18.43
N SER A 196 3.09 -0.57 18.39
CA SER A 196 2.00 -0.40 19.36
C SER A 196 0.90 -1.43 19.09
N SER A 197 0.48 -2.19 20.11
CA SER A 197 -0.63 -3.15 20.05
C SER A 197 -2.00 -2.53 19.68
N LYS A 198 -2.06 -1.19 19.60
CA LYS A 198 -3.25 -0.43 19.23
C LYS A 198 -3.20 0.07 17.78
N ASP A 199 -2.13 -0.23 17.05
CA ASP A 199 -1.91 0.27 15.70
C ASP A 199 -2.03 -0.88 14.69
N ASP A 200 -3.11 -0.88 13.91
CA ASP A 200 -3.40 -1.87 12.87
C ASP A 200 -2.76 -1.52 11.52
N ILE A 201 -1.87 -0.52 11.47
CA ILE A 201 -1.24 -0.07 10.23
C ILE A 201 -0.09 -1.00 9.84
N ALA A 202 -0.09 -1.46 8.60
CA ALA A 202 1.01 -2.26 8.04
C ALA A 202 2.19 -1.36 7.61
N HIS A 203 2.84 -0.72 8.57
CA HIS A 203 3.91 0.27 8.35
C HIS A 203 5.02 -0.23 7.42
N PHE A 204 5.48 -1.46 7.59
CA PHE A 204 6.54 -2.02 6.75
C PHE A 204 6.09 -2.28 5.32
N ALA A 205 4.80 -2.57 5.10
CA ALA A 205 4.24 -2.60 3.75
C ALA A 205 4.33 -1.24 3.07
N HIS A 206 4.00 -0.16 3.80
CA HIS A 206 4.11 1.21 3.30
C HIS A 206 5.55 1.56 2.92
N VAL A 207 6.50 1.27 3.81
CA VAL A 207 7.93 1.51 3.56
C VAL A 207 8.43 0.71 2.36
N GLY A 208 8.05 -0.57 2.26
CA GLY A 208 8.41 -1.43 1.13
C GLY A 208 7.91 -0.90 -0.21
N GLY A 209 6.64 -0.48 -0.25
CA GLY A 209 6.04 0.16 -1.43
C GLY A 209 6.73 1.48 -1.81
N ALA A 210 7.02 2.33 -0.83
CA ALA A 210 7.71 3.60 -1.05
C ALA A 210 9.13 3.41 -1.60
N ILE A 211 9.91 2.48 -1.05
CA ILE A 211 11.25 2.16 -1.54
C ILE A 211 11.20 1.66 -2.98
N ALA A 212 10.31 0.72 -3.29
CA ALA A 212 10.15 0.19 -4.64
C ALA A 212 9.79 1.30 -5.63
N GLY A 213 8.81 2.16 -5.28
CA GLY A 213 8.39 3.27 -6.12
C GLY A 213 9.53 4.26 -6.39
N PHE A 214 10.27 4.62 -5.36
CA PHE A 214 11.44 5.50 -5.49
C PHE A 214 12.52 4.90 -6.40
N LEU A 215 12.87 3.64 -6.22
CA LEU A 215 13.89 2.97 -7.03
C LEU A 215 13.49 2.83 -8.49
N ILE A 216 12.21 2.52 -8.78
CA ILE A 216 11.71 2.45 -10.15
C ILE A 216 11.84 3.80 -10.85
N VAL A 217 11.43 4.88 -10.19
CA VAL A 217 11.50 6.23 -10.79
C VAL A 217 12.94 6.67 -10.99
N LEU A 218 13.83 6.39 -10.04
CA LEU A 218 15.27 6.63 -10.22
C LEU A 218 15.83 5.90 -11.44
N TYR A 219 15.46 4.62 -11.61
CA TYR A 219 15.90 3.83 -12.75
C TYR A 219 15.36 4.40 -14.08
N TRP A 220 14.07 4.76 -14.12
CA TRP A 220 13.47 5.35 -15.31
C TRP A 220 14.10 6.68 -15.69
N ASN A 221 14.39 7.53 -14.70
CA ASN A 221 15.01 8.83 -14.91
C ASN A 221 16.46 8.71 -15.40
N LYS A 222 17.24 7.74 -14.91
CA LYS A 222 18.60 7.47 -15.41
C LYS A 222 18.60 6.96 -16.86
N LYS A 223 17.64 6.13 -17.22
CA LYS A 223 17.57 5.53 -18.56
C LYS A 223 17.04 6.50 -19.61
N ASN A 224 16.12 7.36 -19.23
CA ASN A 224 15.55 8.39 -20.10
C ASN A 224 16.23 9.74 -19.79
N LYS A 225 17.51 9.93 -20.19
CA LYS A 225 18.22 11.22 -20.10
C LYS A 225 17.59 12.33 -20.95
N THR A 226 16.45 12.08 -21.59
CA THR A 226 15.65 13.00 -22.37
C THR A 226 14.30 13.19 -21.69
N ASN A 227 14.20 14.28 -20.91
CA ASN A 227 12.99 15.05 -20.65
C ASN A 227 11.78 14.34 -19.99
N PHE A 228 11.77 14.31 -18.65
CA PHE A 228 10.52 14.33 -17.88
C PHE A 228 10.17 15.76 -17.38
N TYR A 229 10.78 16.80 -17.99
CA TYR A 229 10.48 18.21 -17.69
C TYR A 229 10.11 18.95 -18.98
#